data_c9099bf44125e168defb43f37ff246d4
#
_entry.id   c9099bf44125e168defb43f37ff246d4
#
_cell.length_a   1.000
_cell.length_b   1.000
_cell.length_c   1.000
_cell.angle_alpha   90.00
_cell.angle_beta   90.00
_cell.angle_gamma   90.00
#
_symmetry.space_group_name_H-M   'P 1'
#
loop_
_entity.id
_entity.type
_entity.pdbx_description
1 polymer ?
#
loop_
_entity_poly.entity_id
_entity_poly.type
_entity_poly.pdbx_seq_one_letter_code
_entity_poly.pdbx_strand_id
1 'polypeptide(L)'
;QIQECTSGGVDFSLECSGLPAVLRQAIDSMNNTGTCGLIGAAPPGTECNIDMNSIMFGRTLKGVIEGDSVPDIFIPQLIDLYLQGRFPFDRLVTYYDLADIEKAVQDMEEGKVIKPVVKP
;
A
#
# COMPACT_ATOMS: atom_id res chain seq x y z
N GLN A 1 -14.23 13.19 -6.68
CA GLN A 1 -14.11 13.52 -5.25
C GLN A 1 -12.72 14.04 -4.88
N ILE A 2 -11.60 13.25 -5.11
CA ILE A 2 -10.24 13.70 -4.74
C ILE A 2 -9.89 15.03 -5.42
N GLN A 3 -10.07 15.12 -6.73
CA GLN A 3 -9.79 16.34 -7.50
C GLN A 3 -10.63 17.55 -7.06
N GLU A 4 -11.87 17.33 -6.63
CA GLU A 4 -12.75 18.38 -6.10
C GLU A 4 -12.26 18.90 -4.74
N CYS A 5 -11.73 17.98 -3.90
CA CYS A 5 -11.20 18.34 -2.58
C CYS A 5 -9.79 18.95 -2.61
N THR A 6 -9.05 18.77 -3.72
CA THR A 6 -7.63 19.12 -3.82
C THR A 6 -7.32 20.20 -4.87
N SER A 7 -8.35 20.91 -5.36
CA SER A 7 -8.19 21.96 -6.37
C SER A 7 -7.47 21.51 -7.66
N GLY A 8 -7.71 20.26 -8.09
CA GLY A 8 -7.20 19.76 -9.38
C GLY A 8 -6.36 18.48 -9.30
N GLY A 9 -6.02 18.01 -8.11
CA GLY A 9 -5.29 16.76 -7.91
C GLY A 9 -4.33 16.82 -6.74
N VAL A 10 -3.67 15.68 -6.47
CA VAL A 10 -2.66 15.53 -5.42
C VAL A 10 -1.26 15.49 -6.01
N ASP A 11 -0.25 15.92 -5.26
CA ASP A 11 1.15 15.85 -5.65
C ASP A 11 1.71 14.43 -5.51
N PHE A 12 1.19 13.68 -4.53
CA PHE A 12 1.61 12.30 -4.26
C PHE A 12 0.41 11.39 -4.07
N SER A 13 0.48 10.20 -4.65
CA SER A 13 -0.46 9.10 -4.40
C SER A 13 0.30 7.81 -4.15
N LEU A 14 -0.29 6.91 -3.34
CA LEU A 14 0.23 5.57 -3.10
C LEU A 14 -0.84 4.56 -3.45
N GLU A 15 -0.48 3.61 -4.30
CA GLU A 15 -1.31 2.45 -4.61
C GLU A 15 -0.79 1.25 -3.82
N CYS A 16 -1.63 0.72 -2.91
CA CYS A 16 -1.26 -0.35 -1.98
C CYS A 16 -2.09 -1.63 -2.15
N SER A 17 -3.05 -1.64 -3.08
CA SER A 17 -3.95 -2.77 -3.26
C SER A 17 -3.49 -3.78 -4.32
N GLY A 18 -2.64 -3.37 -5.27
CA GLY A 18 -2.26 -4.16 -6.44
C GLY A 18 -3.40 -4.34 -7.45
N LEU A 19 -4.46 -3.55 -7.38
CA LEU A 19 -5.61 -3.64 -8.29
C LEU A 19 -5.45 -2.64 -9.46
N PRO A 20 -5.54 -3.09 -10.73
CA PRO A 20 -5.39 -2.21 -11.90
C PRO A 20 -6.34 -0.99 -11.90
N ALA A 21 -7.57 -1.18 -11.45
CA ALA A 21 -8.54 -0.10 -11.37
C ALA A 21 -8.15 0.97 -10.31
N VAL A 22 -7.56 0.53 -9.19
CA VAL A 22 -7.10 1.44 -8.13
C VAL A 22 -5.84 2.18 -8.57
N LEU A 23 -4.89 1.49 -9.23
CA LEU A 23 -3.72 2.13 -9.83
C LEU A 23 -4.12 3.23 -10.82
N ARG A 24 -5.11 2.93 -11.69
CA ARG A 24 -5.65 3.92 -12.63
C ARG A 24 -6.22 5.14 -11.90
N GLN A 25 -7.01 4.92 -10.85
CA GLN A 25 -7.58 6.00 -10.04
C GLN A 25 -6.49 6.82 -9.33
N ALA A 26 -5.44 6.16 -8.80
CA ALA A 26 -4.32 6.83 -8.16
C ALA A 26 -3.59 7.78 -9.14
N ILE A 27 -3.35 7.33 -10.38
CA ILE A 27 -2.74 8.13 -11.44
C ILE A 27 -3.65 9.29 -11.84
N ASP A 28 -4.93 9.03 -12.09
CA ASP A 28 -5.89 10.03 -12.53
C ASP A 28 -6.18 11.10 -11.44
N SER A 29 -5.96 10.76 -10.17
CA SER A 29 -6.15 11.70 -9.06
C SER A 29 -5.01 12.71 -8.89
N MET A 30 -3.87 12.50 -9.55
CA MET A 30 -2.72 13.39 -9.44
C MET A 30 -2.88 14.66 -10.28
N ASN A 31 -2.20 15.72 -9.85
CA ASN A 31 -1.94 16.89 -10.70
C ASN A 31 -0.92 16.55 -11.82
N ASN A 32 -0.61 17.51 -12.72
CA ASN A 32 0.21 17.24 -13.92
C ASN A 32 1.66 16.82 -13.62
N THR A 33 2.21 17.14 -12.45
CA THR A 33 3.59 16.81 -12.05
C THR A 33 3.66 15.87 -10.87
N GLY A 34 2.53 15.25 -10.51
CA GLY A 34 2.43 14.35 -9.36
C GLY A 34 3.20 13.05 -9.54
N THR A 35 3.51 12.41 -8.42
CA THR A 35 4.20 11.12 -8.37
C THR A 35 3.32 10.07 -7.70
N CYS A 36 3.09 8.95 -8.39
CA CYS A 36 2.41 7.77 -7.84
C CYS A 36 3.43 6.71 -7.48
N GLY A 37 3.44 6.29 -6.22
CA GLY A 37 4.15 5.10 -5.75
C GLY A 37 3.28 3.85 -5.86
N LEU A 38 3.74 2.84 -6.60
CA LEU A 38 3.12 1.53 -6.68
C LEU A 38 3.79 0.60 -5.67
N ILE A 39 3.05 0.22 -4.63
CA ILE A 39 3.47 -0.66 -3.54
C ILE A 39 2.69 -1.98 -3.59
N GLY A 40 1.44 -1.92 -4.03
CA GLY A 40 0.56 -3.08 -4.11
C GLY A 40 1.10 -4.16 -5.04
N ALA A 41 1.24 -5.39 -4.51
CA ALA A 41 1.69 -6.53 -5.30
C ALA A 41 0.51 -7.14 -6.06
N ALA A 42 0.57 -7.08 -7.38
CA ALA A 42 -0.37 -7.78 -8.26
C ALA A 42 0.22 -9.14 -8.70
N PRO A 43 -0.61 -10.13 -9.07
CA PRO A 43 -0.13 -11.35 -9.70
C PRO A 43 0.69 -11.06 -10.97
N PRO A 44 1.73 -11.87 -11.27
CA PRO A 44 2.49 -11.72 -12.51
C PRO A 44 1.60 -11.71 -13.76
N GLY A 45 1.86 -10.79 -14.69
CA GLY A 45 1.05 -10.64 -15.91
C GLY A 45 -0.19 -9.75 -15.75
N THR A 46 -0.43 -9.19 -14.57
CA THR A 46 -1.50 -8.21 -14.39
C THR A 46 -1.17 -6.91 -15.12
N GLU A 47 -2.07 -6.46 -15.96
CA GLU A 47 -1.92 -5.24 -16.76
C GLU A 47 -2.86 -4.13 -16.29
N CYS A 48 -2.40 -2.89 -16.41
CA CYS A 48 -3.21 -1.68 -16.18
C CYS A 48 -3.22 -0.80 -17.42
N ASN A 49 -4.42 -0.41 -17.85
CA ASN A 49 -4.55 0.54 -18.97
C ASN A 49 -4.43 1.97 -18.46
N ILE A 50 -3.43 2.67 -18.93
CA ILE A 50 -3.12 4.07 -18.58
C ILE A 50 -3.26 4.95 -19.82
N ASP A 51 -3.98 6.07 -19.68
CA ASP A 51 -4.03 7.08 -20.72
C ASP A 51 -2.64 7.76 -20.87
N MET A 52 -2.07 7.70 -22.06
CA MET A 52 -0.75 8.27 -22.35
C MET A 52 -0.71 9.78 -22.07
N ASN A 53 -1.79 10.52 -22.35
CA ASN A 53 -1.86 11.94 -22.06
C ASN A 53 -1.78 12.23 -20.55
N SER A 54 -2.29 11.32 -19.72
CA SER A 54 -2.21 11.49 -18.27
C SER A 54 -0.77 11.48 -17.74
N ILE A 55 0.16 10.84 -18.45
CA ILE A 55 1.59 10.77 -18.10
C ILE A 55 2.41 11.85 -18.79
N MET A 56 2.05 12.21 -20.04
CA MET A 56 2.85 13.07 -20.92
C MET A 56 3.20 14.43 -20.30
N PHE A 57 2.36 14.98 -19.44
CA PHE A 57 2.58 16.29 -18.82
C PHE A 57 3.48 16.28 -17.59
N GLY A 58 4.16 15.16 -17.31
CA GLY A 58 5.19 15.08 -16.27
C GLY A 58 4.82 14.27 -15.04
N ARG A 59 3.69 13.55 -15.04
CA ARG A 59 3.40 12.58 -13.99
C ARG A 59 4.42 11.47 -13.97
N THR A 60 4.77 11.03 -12.77
CA THR A 60 5.70 9.91 -12.54
C THR A 60 4.96 8.73 -11.91
N LEU A 61 5.16 7.54 -12.47
CA LEU A 61 4.79 6.27 -11.83
C LEU A 61 6.06 5.53 -11.43
N LYS A 62 6.22 5.26 -10.14
CA LYS A 62 7.41 4.59 -9.60
C LYS A 62 7.00 3.36 -8.79
N GLY A 63 7.61 2.20 -9.07
CA GLY A 63 7.55 1.05 -8.19
C GLY A 63 8.36 1.32 -6.92
N VAL A 64 7.83 0.91 -5.77
CA VAL A 64 8.47 1.08 -4.46
C VAL A 64 8.44 -0.26 -3.75
N ILE A 65 9.62 -0.80 -3.45
CA ILE A 65 9.77 -2.05 -2.71
C ILE A 65 10.30 -1.70 -1.31
N GLU A 66 9.46 -1.96 -0.30
CA GLU A 66 9.82 -1.76 1.12
C GLU A 66 10.41 -0.37 1.42
N GLY A 67 9.94 0.65 0.68
CA GLY A 67 10.41 2.03 0.82
C GLY A 67 11.84 2.27 0.35
N ASP A 68 12.42 1.39 -0.49
CA ASP A 68 13.84 1.38 -0.88
C ASP A 68 14.77 1.36 0.37
N SER A 69 14.28 0.79 1.49
CA SER A 69 14.97 0.79 2.77
C SER A 69 16.03 -0.32 2.86
N VAL A 70 16.99 -0.13 3.74
CA VAL A 70 17.95 -1.16 4.16
C VAL A 70 17.38 -1.83 5.41
N PRO A 71 16.93 -3.11 5.38
CA PRO A 71 16.22 -3.75 6.50
C PRO A 71 16.99 -3.73 7.81
N ASP A 72 18.30 -3.99 7.78
CA ASP A 72 19.16 -4.02 8.96
C ASP A 72 19.25 -2.67 9.70
N ILE A 73 18.95 -1.58 9.00
CA ILE A 73 18.90 -0.23 9.57
C ILE A 73 17.45 0.14 9.93
N PHE A 74 16.52 -0.16 9.03
CA PHE A 74 15.15 0.34 9.16
C PHE A 74 14.34 -0.43 10.20
N ILE A 75 14.54 -1.76 10.32
CA ILE A 75 13.82 -2.57 11.32
C ILE A 75 14.13 -2.09 12.76
N PRO A 76 15.39 -1.88 13.18
CA PRO A 76 15.69 -1.29 14.47
C PRO A 76 15.01 0.07 14.70
N GLN A 77 14.97 0.94 13.68
CA GLN A 77 14.28 2.22 13.79
C GLN A 77 12.76 2.06 14.01
N LEU A 78 12.12 1.10 13.34
CA LEU A 78 10.71 0.79 13.57
C LEU A 78 10.45 0.25 14.98
N ILE A 79 11.36 -0.58 15.51
CA ILE A 79 11.30 -1.07 16.89
C ILE A 79 11.40 0.10 17.88
N ASP A 80 12.34 1.00 17.69
CA ASP A 80 12.48 2.20 18.53
C ASP A 80 11.23 3.07 18.50
N LEU A 81 10.63 3.26 17.33
CA LEU A 81 9.37 3.99 17.19
C LEU A 81 8.20 3.27 17.89
N TYR A 82 8.17 1.95 17.84
CA TYR A 82 7.17 1.15 18.56
C TYR A 82 7.32 1.32 20.08
N LEU A 83 8.53 1.21 20.60
CA LEU A 83 8.80 1.39 22.04
C LEU A 83 8.46 2.80 22.54
N GLN A 84 8.52 3.81 21.65
CA GLN A 84 8.08 5.18 21.93
C GLN A 84 6.56 5.37 21.79
N GLY A 85 5.80 4.34 21.42
CA GLY A 85 4.36 4.43 21.15
C GLY A 85 3.99 5.18 19.84
N ARG A 86 4.96 5.45 18.99
CA ARG A 86 4.78 6.20 17.72
C ARG A 86 4.50 5.31 16.50
N PHE A 87 4.67 4.00 16.64
CA PHE A 87 4.42 3.01 15.59
C PHE A 87 3.65 1.81 16.17
N PRO A 88 2.36 1.96 16.49
CA PRO A 88 1.56 0.94 17.18
C PRO A 88 1.06 -0.16 16.22
N PHE A 89 1.98 -0.87 15.55
CA PHE A 89 1.67 -1.95 14.59
C PHE A 89 0.97 -3.15 15.25
N ASP A 90 1.18 -3.36 16.52
CA ASP A 90 0.55 -4.40 17.33
C ASP A 90 -0.98 -4.31 17.30
N ARG A 91 -1.54 -3.12 17.12
CA ARG A 91 -2.99 -2.90 16.98
C ARG A 91 -3.57 -3.48 15.69
N LEU A 92 -2.73 -3.76 14.70
CA LEU A 92 -3.12 -4.36 13.43
C LEU A 92 -3.10 -5.88 13.49
N VAL A 93 -2.45 -6.46 14.52
CA VAL A 93 -2.17 -7.90 14.63
C VAL A 93 -3.30 -8.60 15.39
N THR A 94 -3.76 -9.71 14.81
CA THR A 94 -4.63 -10.68 15.49
C THR A 94 -3.94 -12.03 15.50
N TYR A 95 -3.80 -12.62 16.70
CA TYR A 95 -3.12 -13.91 16.85
C TYR A 95 -4.08 -15.08 16.70
N TYR A 96 -3.61 -16.13 16.05
CA TYR A 96 -4.28 -17.42 15.90
C TYR A 96 -3.32 -18.54 16.29
N ASP A 97 -3.85 -19.66 16.77
CA ASP A 97 -3.09 -20.89 16.93
C ASP A 97 -2.85 -21.53 15.55
N LEU A 98 -1.79 -22.33 15.42
CA LEU A 98 -1.48 -23.01 14.15
C LEU A 98 -2.64 -23.89 13.65
N ALA A 99 -3.37 -24.50 14.56
CA ALA A 99 -4.56 -25.32 14.24
C ALA A 99 -5.68 -24.52 13.57
N ASP A 100 -5.72 -23.19 13.76
CA ASP A 100 -6.75 -22.29 13.24
C ASP A 100 -6.30 -21.53 11.98
N ILE A 101 -5.26 -22.01 11.27
CA ILE A 101 -4.70 -21.31 10.11
C ILE A 101 -5.74 -21.04 9.00
N GLU A 102 -6.63 -22.00 8.74
CA GLU A 102 -7.70 -21.83 7.73
C GLU A 102 -8.68 -20.73 8.14
N LYS A 103 -9.02 -20.67 9.43
CA LYS A 103 -9.84 -19.59 9.97
C LYS A 103 -9.16 -18.24 9.88
N ALA A 104 -7.85 -18.18 10.13
CA ALA A 104 -7.06 -16.94 10.00
C ALA A 104 -7.10 -16.40 8.57
N VAL A 105 -6.97 -17.28 7.56
CA VAL A 105 -7.08 -16.92 6.14
C VAL A 105 -8.49 -16.42 5.81
N GLN A 106 -9.51 -17.16 6.21
CA GLN A 106 -10.91 -16.76 5.97
C GLN A 106 -11.23 -15.40 6.60
N ASP A 107 -10.85 -15.18 7.86
CA ASP A 107 -11.12 -13.92 8.56
C ASP A 107 -10.38 -12.73 7.89
N MET A 108 -9.20 -12.97 7.29
CA MET A 108 -8.48 -11.97 6.51
C MET A 108 -9.19 -11.66 5.18
N GLU A 109 -9.62 -12.68 4.45
CA GLU A 109 -10.35 -12.51 3.16
C GLU A 109 -11.69 -11.79 3.35
N GLU A 110 -12.38 -12.06 4.46
CA GLU A 110 -13.62 -11.40 4.83
C GLU A 110 -13.42 -9.99 5.44
N GLY A 111 -12.17 -9.55 5.61
CA GLY A 111 -11.84 -8.24 6.16
C GLY A 111 -12.13 -8.08 7.67
N LYS A 112 -12.31 -9.19 8.40
CA LYS A 112 -12.53 -9.19 9.85
C LYS A 112 -11.28 -8.86 10.63
N VAL A 113 -10.11 -9.19 10.06
CA VAL A 113 -8.79 -8.93 10.65
C VAL A 113 -7.87 -8.29 9.61
N ILE A 114 -6.93 -7.46 10.07
CA ILE A 114 -6.01 -6.74 9.18
C ILE A 114 -4.76 -7.59 8.94
N LYS A 115 -4.13 -8.08 10.01
CA LYS A 115 -2.89 -8.86 9.96
C LYS A 115 -3.00 -10.08 10.87
N PRO A 116 -3.43 -11.23 10.34
CA PRO A 116 -3.40 -12.47 11.11
C PRO A 116 -1.95 -12.94 11.28
N VAL A 117 -1.61 -13.33 12.49
CA VAL A 117 -0.31 -13.91 12.85
C VAL A 117 -0.54 -15.23 13.54
N VAL A 118 -0.01 -16.29 12.96
CA VAL A 118 -0.12 -17.64 13.51
C VAL A 118 1.03 -17.89 14.47
N LYS A 119 0.71 -18.37 15.66
CA LYS A 119 1.69 -18.83 16.64
C LYS A 119 1.88 -20.35 16.50
N PRO A 120 3.13 -20.84 16.48
CA PRO A 120 3.43 -22.27 16.48
C PRO A 120 3.02 -22.95 17.78
#